data_decd82811d25ea00e05dbb75bce9bfc7
#
_entry.id   decd82811d25ea00e05dbb75bce9bfc7
#
_cell.length_a   1.000
_cell.length_b   1.000
_cell.length_c   1.000
_cell.angle_alpha   90.00
_cell.angle_beta   90.00
_cell.angle_gamma   90.00
#
_symmetry.space_group_name_H-M   'P 1'
#
loop_
_entity.id
_entity.type
_entity.pdbx_description
1 polymer ?
#
loop_
_entity_poly.entity_id
_entity_poly.type
_entity_poly.pdbx_seq_one_letter_code
_entity_poly.pdbx_strand_id
1 'polypeptide(L)'
;MTILKSVILIYLLALPAIPVSASYNDRSQETFVLVHGATGGGWDWRTMENILVERGHKVHRITLTGLGERAHLSSSKINLTTHITDVVNTVIYDELDEIILVGHSYGGIVVTGVMNSIPKKVKHAVFLDAAVPNHGMSFKDLWPDDRDLKIKDGIVHFPWLIKNSKPPHDVPQSLATLTEPVSFDDDQAIKLPATYVAFVSNPTIREMREKTDPSWKNAKDRGWPIHILQSDHNAQRSHPVELANLLERIVSTH
;
A
#
# COMPACT_ATOMS: atom_id res chain seq x y z
N MET A 1 -59.32 18.96 -63.80
CA MET A 1 -59.06 19.06 -62.35
C MET A 1 -57.81 18.28 -62.08
N THR A 2 -56.66 18.95 -62.10
CA THR A 2 -55.30 18.34 -62.10
C THR A 2 -54.69 18.50 -60.71
N ILE A 3 -54.49 17.38 -60.01
CA ILE A 3 -53.90 17.38 -58.65
C ILE A 3 -52.37 17.34 -58.76
N LEU A 4 -51.76 18.44 -58.35
CA LEU A 4 -50.31 18.58 -58.29
C LEU A 4 -49.78 17.87 -57.02
N LYS A 5 -49.01 16.77 -57.18
CA LYS A 5 -48.31 16.08 -56.05
C LYS A 5 -46.97 16.75 -55.78
N SER A 6 -46.91 17.46 -54.68
CA SER A 6 -45.63 18.01 -54.19
C SER A 6 -44.80 16.90 -53.56
N VAL A 7 -43.59 16.66 -54.09
CA VAL A 7 -42.58 15.76 -53.51
C VAL A 7 -41.68 16.61 -52.60
N ILE A 8 -41.72 16.36 -51.30
CA ILE A 8 -40.81 16.97 -50.34
C ILE A 8 -39.54 16.11 -50.27
N LEU A 9 -38.43 16.64 -50.76
CA LEU A 9 -37.12 16.02 -50.69
C LEU A 9 -36.48 16.39 -49.35
N ILE A 10 -36.38 15.43 -48.42
CA ILE A 10 -35.72 15.61 -47.12
C ILE A 10 -34.22 15.34 -47.32
N TYR A 11 -33.40 16.39 -47.28
CA TYR A 11 -31.96 16.27 -47.22
C TYR A 11 -31.55 15.88 -45.80
N LEU A 12 -31.13 14.61 -45.57
CA LEU A 12 -30.40 14.20 -44.37
C LEU A 12 -28.96 14.75 -44.47
N LEU A 13 -28.70 15.80 -43.73
CA LEU A 13 -27.33 16.27 -43.49
C LEU A 13 -26.63 15.26 -42.55
N ALA A 14 -25.80 14.40 -43.11
CA ALA A 14 -24.86 13.56 -42.33
C ALA A 14 -23.77 14.47 -41.72
N LEU A 15 -23.87 14.72 -40.41
CA LEU A 15 -22.80 15.36 -39.67
C LEU A 15 -21.57 14.39 -39.62
N PRO A 16 -20.36 14.84 -39.93
CA PRO A 16 -19.18 14.00 -39.75
C PRO A 16 -19.01 13.65 -38.28
N ALA A 17 -18.95 12.36 -37.96
CA ALA A 17 -18.59 11.90 -36.66
C ALA A 17 -17.12 12.33 -36.39
N ILE A 18 -16.94 13.29 -35.49
CA ILE A 18 -15.62 13.65 -34.98
C ILE A 18 -15.14 12.44 -34.17
N PRO A 19 -14.03 11.78 -34.55
CA PRO A 19 -13.49 10.75 -33.70
C PRO A 19 -13.06 11.43 -32.38
N VAL A 20 -13.71 11.11 -31.29
CA VAL A 20 -13.20 11.40 -29.95
C VAL A 20 -11.97 10.51 -29.79
N SER A 21 -10.84 11.03 -30.25
CA SER A 21 -9.54 10.51 -29.86
C SER A 21 -9.39 10.80 -28.38
N ALA A 22 -9.89 9.91 -27.54
CA ALA A 22 -9.46 9.81 -26.18
C ALA A 22 -7.95 9.55 -26.28
N SER A 23 -7.13 10.56 -25.93
CA SER A 23 -5.74 10.34 -25.61
C SER A 23 -5.74 9.46 -24.35
N TYR A 24 -5.86 8.16 -24.55
CA TYR A 24 -5.55 7.18 -23.54
C TYR A 24 -4.06 7.40 -23.28
N ASN A 25 -3.75 8.07 -22.16
CA ASN A 25 -2.38 8.22 -21.70
C ASN A 25 -1.77 6.82 -21.78
N ASP A 26 -0.69 6.69 -22.53
CA ASP A 26 0.11 5.47 -22.68
C ASP A 26 0.87 5.18 -21.37
N ARG A 27 0.12 5.06 -20.27
CA ARG A 27 0.64 4.65 -18.98
C ARG A 27 0.57 3.14 -18.94
N SER A 28 1.70 2.50 -18.72
CA SER A 28 1.76 1.06 -18.52
C SER A 28 0.83 0.67 -17.37
N GLN A 29 0.01 -0.37 -17.60
CA GLN A 29 -0.80 -0.97 -16.54
C GLN A 29 0.14 -1.64 -15.53
N GLU A 30 0.07 -1.22 -14.28
CA GLU A 30 0.84 -1.82 -13.18
C GLU A 30 -0.06 -2.69 -12.31
N THR A 31 0.56 -3.65 -11.60
CA THR A 31 -0.12 -4.50 -10.60
C THR A 31 0.33 -4.11 -9.21
N PHE A 32 -0.53 -3.45 -8.44
CA PHE A 32 -0.27 -3.04 -7.07
C PHE A 32 -0.70 -4.10 -6.08
N VAL A 33 0.19 -4.45 -5.14
CA VAL A 33 -0.11 -5.27 -3.97
C VAL A 33 0.04 -4.39 -2.73
N LEU A 34 -1.08 -4.09 -2.06
CA LEU A 34 -1.17 -3.12 -0.97
C LEU A 34 -1.26 -3.81 0.38
N VAL A 35 -0.30 -3.54 1.26
CA VAL A 35 -0.18 -4.11 2.61
C VAL A 35 -0.44 -3.03 3.65
N HIS A 36 -1.45 -3.24 4.49
CA HIS A 36 -1.87 -2.26 5.50
C HIS A 36 -0.97 -2.20 6.73
N GLY A 37 -1.14 -1.15 7.54
CA GLY A 37 -0.46 -0.95 8.81
C GLY A 37 -0.96 -1.86 9.94
N ALA A 38 -0.38 -1.68 11.14
CA ALA A 38 -0.83 -2.38 12.33
C ALA A 38 -2.32 -2.17 12.58
N THR A 39 -2.99 -3.19 13.15
CA THR A 39 -4.40 -3.17 13.55
C THR A 39 -5.44 -3.01 12.43
N GLY A 40 -5.03 -2.57 11.25
CA GLY A 40 -5.89 -2.28 10.10
C GLY A 40 -6.38 -3.52 9.34
N GLY A 41 -6.64 -3.35 8.06
CA GLY A 41 -7.07 -4.41 7.13
C GLY A 41 -7.05 -3.89 5.69
N GLY A 42 -7.34 -4.73 4.72
CA GLY A 42 -7.43 -4.34 3.31
C GLY A 42 -8.44 -3.21 3.06
N TRP A 43 -9.42 -3.04 3.95
CA TRP A 43 -10.40 -1.95 3.90
C TRP A 43 -9.77 -0.54 3.93
N ASP A 44 -8.58 -0.41 4.50
CA ASP A 44 -7.80 0.82 4.55
C ASP A 44 -7.46 1.38 3.17
N TRP A 45 -7.34 0.49 2.21
CA TRP A 45 -6.94 0.79 0.85
C TRP A 45 -8.11 0.95 -0.13
N ARG A 46 -9.38 0.85 0.33
CA ARG A 46 -10.55 0.86 -0.55
C ARG A 46 -10.60 2.07 -1.48
N THR A 47 -10.33 3.26 -0.97
CA THR A 47 -10.33 4.49 -1.78
C THR A 47 -9.17 4.50 -2.78
N MET A 48 -7.99 4.06 -2.36
CA MET A 48 -6.82 3.93 -3.22
C MET A 48 -7.04 2.90 -4.33
N GLU A 49 -7.62 1.73 -3.99
CA GLU A 49 -8.00 0.71 -4.96
C GLU A 49 -8.90 1.29 -6.05
N ASN A 50 -9.98 1.99 -5.67
CA ASN A 50 -10.90 2.59 -6.64
C ASN A 50 -10.16 3.56 -7.58
N ILE A 51 -9.35 4.46 -7.04
CA ILE A 51 -8.61 5.44 -7.83
C ILE A 51 -7.63 4.76 -8.80
N LEU A 52 -6.84 3.80 -8.33
CA LEU A 52 -5.85 3.11 -9.16
C LEU A 52 -6.51 2.23 -10.24
N VAL A 53 -7.62 1.55 -9.91
CA VAL A 53 -8.39 0.75 -10.86
C VAL A 53 -9.04 1.65 -11.94
N GLU A 54 -9.63 2.79 -11.57
CA GLU A 54 -10.16 3.79 -12.52
C GLU A 54 -9.08 4.33 -13.48
N ARG A 55 -7.81 4.30 -13.04
CA ARG A 55 -6.65 4.70 -13.86
C ARG A 55 -6.05 3.55 -14.67
N GLY A 56 -6.66 2.36 -14.64
CA GLY A 56 -6.29 1.21 -15.46
C GLY A 56 -5.30 0.23 -14.83
N HIS A 57 -4.95 0.40 -13.55
CA HIS A 57 -4.07 -0.52 -12.83
C HIS A 57 -4.83 -1.72 -12.25
N LYS A 58 -4.11 -2.82 -11.98
CA LYS A 58 -4.60 -3.94 -11.16
C LYS A 58 -4.24 -3.70 -9.71
N VAL A 59 -5.16 -4.00 -8.77
CA VAL A 59 -4.92 -3.75 -7.35
C VAL A 59 -5.37 -4.94 -6.51
N HIS A 60 -4.45 -5.43 -5.67
CA HIS A 60 -4.69 -6.45 -4.66
C HIS A 60 -4.44 -5.83 -3.29
N ARG A 61 -5.49 -5.64 -2.49
CA ARG A 61 -5.38 -5.16 -1.10
C ARG A 61 -5.49 -6.34 -0.14
N ILE A 62 -4.38 -6.64 0.50
CA ILE A 62 -4.26 -7.81 1.36
C ILE A 62 -4.77 -7.47 2.76
N THR A 63 -5.59 -8.36 3.35
CA THR A 63 -5.86 -8.36 4.79
C THR A 63 -5.04 -9.45 5.46
N LEU A 64 -4.16 -9.05 6.35
CA LEU A 64 -3.27 -9.95 7.08
C LEU A 64 -4.08 -10.79 8.09
N THR A 65 -3.67 -12.04 8.29
CA THR A 65 -4.37 -12.99 9.17
C THR A 65 -4.53 -12.45 10.58
N GLY A 66 -5.75 -12.55 11.12
CA GLY A 66 -6.12 -12.08 12.46
C GLY A 66 -6.46 -10.59 12.53
N LEU A 67 -6.40 -9.85 11.41
CA LEU A 67 -6.68 -8.42 11.34
C LEU A 67 -7.90 -8.12 10.43
N GLY A 68 -8.40 -6.90 10.46
CA GLY A 68 -9.53 -6.45 9.66
C GLY A 68 -10.73 -7.41 9.70
N GLU A 69 -11.28 -7.77 8.55
CA GLU A 69 -12.38 -8.75 8.41
C GLU A 69 -11.96 -10.18 8.77
N ARG A 70 -10.66 -10.44 8.92
CA ARG A 70 -10.10 -11.73 9.37
C ARG A 70 -9.82 -11.76 10.87
N ALA A 71 -10.32 -10.79 11.66
CA ALA A 71 -10.13 -10.69 13.11
C ALA A 71 -10.63 -11.93 13.87
N HIS A 72 -11.61 -12.67 13.32
CA HIS A 72 -12.10 -13.94 13.90
C HIS A 72 -11.03 -15.04 13.95
N LEU A 73 -9.93 -14.90 13.21
CA LEU A 73 -8.77 -15.79 13.23
C LEU A 73 -7.69 -15.34 14.23
N SER A 74 -7.93 -14.24 14.98
CA SER A 74 -6.93 -13.67 15.89
C SER A 74 -6.43 -14.69 16.91
N SER A 75 -5.11 -14.79 17.05
CA SER A 75 -4.42 -15.69 17.97
C SER A 75 -3.04 -15.15 18.30
N SER A 76 -2.57 -15.36 19.53
CA SER A 76 -1.19 -15.03 19.94
C SER A 76 -0.10 -15.85 19.23
N LYS A 77 -0.49 -16.88 18.47
CA LYS A 77 0.42 -17.68 17.65
C LYS A 77 0.68 -17.08 16.26
N ILE A 78 -0.11 -16.10 15.85
CA ILE A 78 0.13 -15.39 14.59
C ILE A 78 1.36 -14.52 14.78
N ASN A 79 2.34 -14.69 13.90
CA ASN A 79 3.62 -14.01 13.93
C ASN A 79 3.89 -13.27 12.61
N LEU A 80 5.04 -12.62 12.47
CA LEU A 80 5.42 -11.90 11.26
C LEU A 80 5.49 -12.82 10.04
N THR A 81 6.05 -14.03 10.20
CA THR A 81 6.11 -15.03 9.13
C THR A 81 4.72 -15.38 8.60
N THR A 82 3.68 -15.47 9.46
CA THR A 82 2.29 -15.66 9.03
C THR A 82 1.84 -14.53 8.09
N HIS A 83 2.10 -13.27 8.45
CA HIS A 83 1.71 -12.12 7.64
C HIS A 83 2.50 -12.02 6.33
N ILE A 84 3.78 -12.36 6.32
CA ILE A 84 4.58 -12.47 5.10
C ILE A 84 3.99 -13.54 4.19
N THR A 85 3.62 -14.70 4.75
CA THR A 85 3.02 -15.81 4.01
C THR A 85 1.67 -15.43 3.39
N ASP A 86 0.83 -14.64 4.07
CA ASP A 86 -0.43 -14.13 3.52
C ASP A 86 -0.19 -13.39 2.18
N VAL A 87 0.82 -12.52 2.15
CA VAL A 87 1.14 -11.73 0.94
C VAL A 87 1.80 -12.60 -0.12
N VAL A 88 2.79 -13.42 0.25
CA VAL A 88 3.48 -14.34 -0.67
C VAL A 88 2.47 -15.27 -1.34
N ASN A 89 1.56 -15.89 -0.57
CA ASN A 89 0.56 -16.78 -1.12
C ASN A 89 -0.39 -16.05 -2.08
N THR A 90 -0.83 -14.83 -1.77
CA THR A 90 -1.64 -14.06 -2.71
C THR A 90 -0.91 -13.86 -4.03
N VAL A 91 0.37 -13.46 -3.99
CA VAL A 91 1.17 -13.26 -5.21
C VAL A 91 1.32 -14.56 -6.02
N ILE A 92 1.54 -15.68 -5.34
CA ILE A 92 1.76 -16.99 -6.00
C ILE A 92 0.46 -17.58 -6.54
N TYR A 93 -0.62 -17.60 -5.75
CA TYR A 93 -1.90 -18.24 -6.15
C TYR A 93 -2.70 -17.41 -7.15
N ASP A 94 -2.54 -16.07 -7.14
CA ASP A 94 -3.11 -15.18 -8.16
C ASP A 94 -2.18 -15.05 -9.39
N GLU A 95 -1.07 -15.81 -9.43
CA GLU A 95 -0.08 -15.85 -10.52
C GLU A 95 0.44 -14.43 -10.89
N LEU A 96 0.61 -13.55 -9.87
CA LEU A 96 1.09 -12.19 -10.10
C LEU A 96 2.57 -12.17 -10.41
N ASP A 97 2.97 -11.20 -11.24
CA ASP A 97 4.35 -10.95 -11.61
C ASP A 97 4.60 -9.45 -11.76
N GLU A 98 5.87 -9.02 -11.72
CA GLU A 98 6.25 -7.61 -11.87
C GLU A 98 5.42 -6.67 -10.97
N ILE A 99 5.19 -7.09 -9.69
CA ILE A 99 4.31 -6.34 -8.79
C ILE A 99 4.96 -5.07 -8.24
N ILE A 100 4.15 -4.04 -8.06
CA ILE A 100 4.46 -2.88 -7.22
C ILE A 100 3.98 -3.21 -5.81
N LEU A 101 4.93 -3.55 -4.94
CA LEU A 101 4.64 -3.98 -3.56
C LEU A 101 4.65 -2.77 -2.63
N VAL A 102 3.51 -2.42 -2.07
CA VAL A 102 3.33 -1.20 -1.26
C VAL A 102 3.03 -1.57 0.18
N GLY A 103 3.83 -1.08 1.12
CA GLY A 103 3.60 -1.26 2.56
C GLY A 103 3.42 0.05 3.29
N HIS A 104 2.36 0.13 4.12
CA HIS A 104 2.11 1.26 5.00
C HIS A 104 2.47 0.91 6.45
N SER A 105 3.16 1.80 7.16
CA SER A 105 3.41 1.66 8.61
C SER A 105 4.04 0.29 8.96
N TYR A 106 3.42 -0.52 9.82
CA TYR A 106 3.81 -1.91 10.10
C TYR A 106 3.96 -2.76 8.83
N GLY A 107 3.15 -2.51 7.80
CA GLY A 107 3.21 -3.23 6.52
C GLY A 107 4.60 -3.19 5.86
N GLY A 108 5.45 -2.24 6.21
CA GLY A 108 6.82 -2.15 5.70
C GLY A 108 7.71 -3.34 6.12
N ILE A 109 7.57 -3.84 7.36
CA ILE A 109 8.33 -5.04 7.78
C ILE A 109 7.82 -6.30 7.07
N VAL A 110 6.51 -6.37 6.80
CA VAL A 110 5.92 -7.46 6.00
C VAL A 110 6.46 -7.40 4.57
N VAL A 111 6.43 -6.22 3.92
CA VAL A 111 6.99 -5.98 2.59
C VAL A 111 8.46 -6.40 2.51
N THR A 112 9.25 -6.05 3.52
CA THR A 112 10.68 -6.46 3.59
C THR A 112 10.82 -7.99 3.55
N GLY A 113 10.01 -8.72 4.33
CA GLY A 113 10.02 -10.19 4.32
C GLY A 113 9.52 -10.80 3.00
N VAL A 114 8.54 -10.17 2.34
CA VAL A 114 8.06 -10.58 1.01
C VAL A 114 9.15 -10.37 -0.04
N MET A 115 9.83 -9.23 -0.04
CA MET A 115 11.00 -8.97 -0.92
C MET A 115 12.04 -10.07 -0.77
N ASN A 116 12.34 -10.48 0.47
CA ASN A 116 13.30 -11.55 0.74
C ASN A 116 12.84 -12.92 0.24
N SER A 117 11.53 -13.19 0.31
CA SER A 117 10.96 -14.51 -0.02
C SER A 117 10.75 -14.73 -1.51
N ILE A 118 10.32 -13.70 -2.25
CA ILE A 118 9.96 -13.78 -3.67
C ILE A 118 10.53 -12.59 -4.48
N PRO A 119 11.84 -12.30 -4.41
CA PRO A 119 12.43 -11.11 -5.02
C PRO A 119 12.15 -11.00 -6.53
N LYS A 120 12.09 -12.13 -7.23
CA LYS A 120 11.84 -12.19 -8.69
C LYS A 120 10.43 -11.76 -9.11
N LYS A 121 9.49 -11.70 -8.18
CA LYS A 121 8.12 -11.27 -8.42
C LYS A 121 7.91 -9.77 -8.24
N VAL A 122 8.85 -9.09 -7.58
CA VAL A 122 8.74 -7.67 -7.22
C VAL A 122 9.48 -6.81 -8.24
N LYS A 123 8.75 -5.95 -8.93
CA LYS A 123 9.30 -4.93 -9.82
C LYS A 123 9.84 -3.74 -9.03
N HIS A 124 9.08 -3.27 -8.04
CA HIS A 124 9.42 -2.13 -7.20
C HIS A 124 8.73 -2.23 -5.84
N ALA A 125 9.41 -1.85 -4.76
CA ALA A 125 8.81 -1.76 -3.43
C ALA A 125 8.64 -0.31 -2.99
N VAL A 126 7.48 0.04 -2.40
CA VAL A 126 7.19 1.39 -1.89
C VAL A 126 6.83 1.32 -0.41
N PHE A 127 7.58 2.02 0.40
CA PHE A 127 7.41 2.10 1.85
C PHE A 127 6.74 3.43 2.21
N LEU A 128 5.46 3.39 2.55
CA LEU A 128 4.64 4.56 2.85
C LEU A 128 4.60 4.80 4.35
N ASP A 129 5.38 5.76 4.83
CA ASP A 129 5.52 6.09 6.26
C ASP A 129 5.73 4.82 7.12
N ALA A 130 6.54 3.90 6.62
CA ALA A 130 6.56 2.51 6.98
C ALA A 130 7.87 2.07 7.64
N ALA A 131 7.82 0.96 8.35
CA ALA A 131 9.00 0.30 8.91
C ALA A 131 9.96 -0.15 7.81
N VAL A 132 11.23 0.24 7.91
CA VAL A 132 12.33 -0.18 7.03
C VAL A 132 13.38 -0.89 7.91
N PRO A 133 13.19 -2.19 8.23
CA PRO A 133 14.09 -2.93 9.10
C PRO A 133 15.38 -3.31 8.38
N ASN A 134 16.47 -3.43 9.12
CA ASN A 134 17.63 -4.21 8.70
C ASN A 134 17.41 -5.69 8.97
N HIS A 135 18.23 -6.56 8.37
CA HIS A 135 18.20 -7.99 8.65
C HIS A 135 18.28 -8.27 10.16
N GLY A 136 17.42 -9.16 10.64
CA GLY A 136 17.35 -9.56 12.05
C GLY A 136 16.63 -8.57 12.98
N MET A 137 16.11 -7.44 12.47
CA MET A 137 15.30 -6.52 13.27
C MET A 137 13.83 -6.93 13.28
N SER A 138 13.18 -6.69 14.41
CA SER A 138 11.72 -6.74 14.56
C SER A 138 11.10 -5.34 14.36
N PHE A 139 9.76 -5.28 14.25
CA PHE A 139 9.06 -4.00 14.24
C PHE A 139 9.31 -3.20 15.52
N LYS A 140 9.40 -3.90 16.66
CA LYS A 140 9.62 -3.28 17.97
C LYS A 140 11.00 -2.62 18.10
N ASP A 141 12.02 -3.09 17.35
CA ASP A 141 13.33 -2.47 17.32
C ASP A 141 13.32 -1.11 16.59
N LEU A 142 12.40 -0.92 15.66
CA LEU A 142 12.19 0.35 14.95
C LEU A 142 11.24 1.30 15.70
N TRP A 143 10.37 0.75 16.52
CA TRP A 143 9.40 1.50 17.32
C TRP A 143 9.44 1.05 18.79
N PRO A 144 10.48 1.49 19.54
CA PRO A 144 10.71 1.03 20.91
C PRO A 144 9.74 1.59 21.95
N ASP A 145 8.99 2.64 21.60
CA ASP A 145 8.04 3.27 22.53
C ASP A 145 6.75 2.43 22.65
N ASP A 146 6.71 1.61 23.68
CA ASP A 146 5.60 0.70 23.98
C ASP A 146 4.86 1.02 25.30
N ARG A 147 5.14 2.19 25.88
CA ARG A 147 4.64 2.58 27.22
C ARG A 147 3.13 2.51 27.36
N ASP A 148 2.39 2.76 26.29
CA ASP A 148 0.92 2.76 26.30
C ASP A 148 0.30 1.47 25.74
N LEU A 149 1.11 0.49 25.40
CA LEU A 149 0.61 -0.79 24.88
C LEU A 149 0.06 -1.65 26.02
N LYS A 150 -1.19 -2.08 25.89
CA LYS A 150 -1.82 -3.05 26.78
C LYS A 150 -1.72 -4.42 26.15
N ILE A 151 -0.94 -5.31 26.77
CA ILE A 151 -0.77 -6.68 26.31
C ILE A 151 -1.57 -7.61 27.22
N LYS A 152 -2.45 -8.41 26.62
CA LYS A 152 -3.21 -9.45 27.30
C LYS A 152 -3.17 -10.74 26.48
N ASP A 153 -2.74 -11.84 27.10
CA ASP A 153 -2.67 -13.18 26.49
C ASP A 153 -1.90 -13.19 25.14
N GLY A 154 -0.84 -12.38 25.04
CA GLY A 154 -0.04 -12.24 23.83
C GLY A 154 -0.69 -11.41 22.71
N ILE A 155 -1.80 -10.73 23.00
CA ILE A 155 -2.49 -9.81 22.10
C ILE A 155 -2.28 -8.37 22.57
N VAL A 156 -1.89 -7.50 21.64
CA VAL A 156 -1.63 -6.07 21.87
C VAL A 156 -2.88 -5.27 21.59
N HIS A 157 -3.29 -4.47 22.57
CA HIS A 157 -4.34 -3.47 22.45
C HIS A 157 -3.70 -2.10 22.36
N PHE A 158 -3.65 -1.56 21.17
CA PHE A 158 -3.07 -0.24 20.90
C PHE A 158 -3.97 0.89 21.43
N PRO A 159 -3.41 2.04 21.80
CA PRO A 159 -4.18 3.13 22.44
C PRO A 159 -5.23 3.77 21.52
N TRP A 160 -5.06 3.66 20.20
CA TRP A 160 -6.03 4.20 19.22
C TRP A 160 -7.23 3.28 18.95
N LEU A 161 -7.28 2.08 19.50
CA LEU A 161 -8.42 1.17 19.31
C LEU A 161 -9.67 1.69 20.01
N ILE A 162 -10.74 1.88 19.24
CA ILE A 162 -12.03 2.35 19.76
C ILE A 162 -12.90 1.13 20.09
N LYS A 163 -13.28 1.00 21.37
CA LYS A 163 -14.16 -0.08 21.80
C LYS A 163 -15.53 0.03 21.13
N ASN A 164 -16.10 -1.12 20.75
CA ASN A 164 -17.44 -1.22 20.16
C ASN A 164 -17.66 -0.39 18.89
N SER A 165 -16.59 -0.04 18.15
CA SER A 165 -16.73 0.58 16.85
C SER A 165 -17.35 -0.38 15.84
N LYS A 166 -18.14 0.18 14.89
CA LYS A 166 -18.71 -0.63 13.80
C LYS A 166 -17.66 -0.86 12.70
N PRO A 167 -17.66 -2.04 12.05
CA PRO A 167 -16.80 -2.27 10.88
C PRO A 167 -17.03 -1.27 9.74
N PRO A 168 -15.97 -0.88 9.00
CA PRO A 168 -14.59 -1.30 9.22
C PRO A 168 -13.92 -0.54 10.36
N HIS A 169 -13.07 -1.22 11.13
CA HIS A 169 -12.32 -0.61 12.25
C HIS A 169 -11.04 -1.38 12.54
N ASP A 170 -10.13 -0.72 13.27
CA ASP A 170 -8.91 -1.32 13.79
C ASP A 170 -9.21 -2.37 14.86
N VAL A 171 -8.39 -3.44 14.89
CA VAL A 171 -8.54 -4.58 15.83
C VAL A 171 -7.23 -4.85 16.56
N PRO A 172 -7.27 -5.52 17.75
CA PRO A 172 -6.04 -5.93 18.44
C PRO A 172 -5.19 -6.87 17.60
N GLN A 173 -3.86 -6.83 17.81
CA GLN A 173 -2.88 -7.57 17.01
C GLN A 173 -2.00 -8.47 17.88
N SER A 174 -1.57 -9.60 17.36
CA SER A 174 -0.64 -10.49 18.05
C SER A 174 0.71 -9.81 18.31
N LEU A 175 1.22 -9.94 19.55
CA LEU A 175 2.53 -9.44 19.93
C LEU A 175 3.66 -10.08 19.09
N ALA A 176 3.53 -11.36 18.75
CA ALA A 176 4.52 -12.08 17.98
C ALA A 176 4.77 -11.46 16.59
N THR A 177 3.76 -10.80 16.00
CA THR A 177 3.94 -10.07 14.73
C THR A 177 4.84 -8.84 14.86
N LEU A 178 4.95 -8.29 16.07
CA LEU A 178 5.75 -7.09 16.34
C LEU A 178 7.16 -7.42 16.84
N THR A 179 7.36 -8.63 17.38
CA THR A 179 8.61 -9.03 18.04
C THR A 179 9.43 -10.06 17.27
N GLU A 180 8.86 -10.73 16.27
CA GLU A 180 9.59 -11.64 15.41
C GLU A 180 10.52 -10.86 14.48
N PRO A 181 11.83 -11.21 14.42
CA PRO A 181 12.77 -10.58 13.51
C PRO A 181 12.49 -10.93 12.05
N VAL A 182 12.69 -9.98 11.13
CA VAL A 182 12.59 -10.20 9.70
C VAL A 182 13.91 -10.63 9.09
N SER A 183 13.90 -11.57 8.15
CA SER A 183 15.02 -11.85 7.27
C SER A 183 15.06 -10.87 6.10
N PHE A 184 16.23 -10.30 5.82
CA PHE A 184 16.48 -9.44 4.67
C PHE A 184 17.96 -9.59 4.26
N ASP A 185 18.30 -10.77 3.76
CA ASP A 185 19.67 -11.21 3.46
C ASP A 185 19.80 -11.88 2.09
N ASP A 186 18.71 -11.98 1.31
CA ASP A 186 18.77 -12.43 -0.07
C ASP A 186 19.41 -11.37 -0.97
N ASP A 187 20.43 -11.77 -1.73
CA ASP A 187 21.19 -10.86 -2.61
C ASP A 187 20.36 -10.18 -3.70
N GLN A 188 19.26 -10.80 -4.16
CA GLN A 188 18.35 -10.23 -5.15
C GLN A 188 17.40 -9.23 -4.46
N ALA A 189 16.89 -9.58 -3.28
CA ALA A 189 16.03 -8.70 -2.49
C ALA A 189 16.72 -7.38 -2.12
N ILE A 190 17.99 -7.44 -1.71
CA ILE A 190 18.78 -6.26 -1.33
C ILE A 190 18.97 -5.29 -2.52
N LYS A 191 19.00 -5.82 -3.75
CA LYS A 191 19.18 -5.05 -4.99
C LYS A 191 17.89 -4.58 -5.63
N LEU A 192 16.73 -4.99 -5.10
CA LEU A 192 15.44 -4.56 -5.63
C LEU A 192 15.28 -3.04 -5.56
N PRO A 193 14.75 -2.42 -6.61
CA PRO A 193 14.36 -1.02 -6.55
C PRO A 193 13.33 -0.79 -5.44
N ALA A 194 13.60 0.21 -4.59
CA ALA A 194 12.64 0.58 -3.55
C ALA A 194 12.64 2.09 -3.30
N THR A 195 11.53 2.59 -2.80
CA THR A 195 11.32 4.02 -2.51
C THR A 195 10.69 4.18 -1.14
N TYR A 196 11.17 5.13 -0.36
CA TYR A 196 10.55 5.54 0.89
C TYR A 196 9.74 6.82 0.69
N VAL A 197 8.51 6.84 1.17
CA VAL A 197 7.65 8.04 1.19
C VAL A 197 7.36 8.40 2.63
N ALA A 198 7.92 9.51 3.10
CA ALA A 198 7.64 10.02 4.43
C ALA A 198 6.38 10.89 4.43
N PHE A 199 5.44 10.60 5.32
CA PHE A 199 4.29 11.46 5.57
C PHE A 199 4.65 12.45 6.67
N VAL A 200 4.54 13.73 6.38
CA VAL A 200 4.92 14.80 7.31
C VAL A 200 3.87 15.91 7.29
N SER A 201 3.36 16.27 8.45
CA SER A 201 2.31 17.28 8.57
C SER A 201 2.85 18.72 8.39
N ASN A 202 4.13 18.94 8.65
CA ASN A 202 4.78 20.26 8.56
C ASN A 202 6.31 20.15 8.53
N PRO A 203 7.04 21.23 8.21
CA PRO A 203 8.51 21.23 8.13
C PRO A 203 9.22 20.83 9.44
N THR A 204 8.70 21.22 10.60
CA THR A 204 9.31 20.89 11.91
C THR A 204 9.29 19.38 12.15
N ILE A 205 8.17 18.73 11.85
CA ILE A 205 8.05 17.26 11.93
C ILE A 205 9.00 16.59 10.94
N ARG A 206 9.14 17.13 9.74
CA ARG A 206 10.11 16.65 8.76
C ARG A 206 11.54 16.65 9.33
N GLU A 207 12.01 17.79 9.81
CA GLU A 207 13.36 17.92 10.36
C GLU A 207 13.61 17.00 11.55
N MET A 208 12.61 16.84 12.42
CA MET A 208 12.68 15.91 13.54
C MET A 208 12.86 14.47 13.03
N ARG A 209 12.01 14.02 12.10
CA ARG A 209 12.03 12.66 11.59
C ARG A 209 13.30 12.35 10.81
N GLU A 210 13.80 13.27 10.00
CA GLU A 210 15.08 13.13 9.31
C GLU A 210 16.24 12.82 10.26
N LYS A 211 16.16 13.29 11.52
CA LYS A 211 17.19 13.10 12.54
C LYS A 211 16.97 11.88 13.43
N THR A 212 15.73 11.48 13.66
CA THR A 212 15.39 10.52 14.73
C THR A 212 14.68 9.26 14.25
N ASP A 213 14.12 9.24 13.03
CA ASP A 213 13.37 8.08 12.52
C ASP A 213 14.34 7.01 11.97
N PRO A 214 14.39 5.82 12.60
CA PRO A 214 15.30 4.76 12.16
C PRO A 214 14.92 4.23 10.76
N SER A 215 13.64 4.22 10.38
CA SER A 215 13.21 3.77 9.05
C SER A 215 13.68 4.72 7.96
N TRP A 216 13.57 6.03 8.20
CA TRP A 216 14.10 7.06 7.31
C TRP A 216 15.62 6.90 7.14
N LYS A 217 16.33 6.73 8.25
CA LYS A 217 17.78 6.50 8.24
C LYS A 217 18.13 5.26 7.42
N ASN A 218 17.46 4.13 7.67
CA ASN A 218 17.74 2.88 6.98
C ASN A 218 17.45 2.97 5.46
N ALA A 219 16.38 3.66 5.05
CA ALA A 219 16.10 3.93 3.65
C ALA A 219 17.21 4.77 3.00
N LYS A 220 17.67 5.82 3.68
CA LYS A 220 18.78 6.67 3.23
C LYS A 220 20.09 5.90 3.10
N ASP A 221 20.41 5.08 4.09
CA ASP A 221 21.64 4.26 4.10
C ASP A 221 21.66 3.23 2.96
N ARG A 222 20.48 2.77 2.50
CA ARG A 222 20.32 1.90 1.33
C ARG A 222 20.35 2.65 0.00
N GLY A 223 20.44 3.99 0.02
CA GLY A 223 20.41 4.83 -1.17
C GLY A 223 19.03 4.88 -1.85
N TRP A 224 17.95 4.55 -1.15
CA TRP A 224 16.60 4.62 -1.72
C TRP A 224 16.16 6.06 -1.92
N PRO A 225 15.48 6.39 -3.04
CA PRO A 225 14.81 7.68 -3.18
C PRO A 225 13.84 7.92 -2.01
N ILE A 226 13.86 9.16 -1.47
CA ILE A 226 12.96 9.57 -0.39
C ILE A 226 12.06 10.68 -0.90
N HIS A 227 10.76 10.42 -0.94
CA HIS A 227 9.74 11.42 -1.26
C HIS A 227 9.04 11.90 0.01
N ILE A 228 8.54 13.12 -0.05
CA ILE A 228 7.76 13.74 1.03
C ILE A 228 6.33 13.91 0.54
N LEU A 229 5.37 13.45 1.33
CA LEU A 229 3.96 13.78 1.17
C LEU A 229 3.50 14.55 2.41
N GLN A 230 2.99 15.76 2.20
CA GLN A 230 2.41 16.53 3.30
C GLN A 230 1.05 15.94 3.65
N SER A 231 1.01 15.17 4.74
CA SER A 231 -0.21 14.50 5.23
C SER A 231 -0.04 14.08 6.68
N ASP A 232 -1.10 13.50 7.25
CA ASP A 232 -1.02 12.67 8.46
C ASP A 232 -0.50 11.26 8.12
N HIS A 233 -0.39 10.41 9.16
CA HIS A 233 0.11 9.02 9.02
C HIS A 233 -0.76 8.13 8.11
N ASN A 234 -2.01 8.53 7.83
CA ASN A 234 -2.97 7.74 7.07
C ASN A 234 -3.33 8.38 5.72
N ALA A 235 -2.32 8.82 4.96
CA ALA A 235 -2.51 9.49 3.67
C ALA A 235 -3.39 8.69 2.68
N GLN A 236 -3.40 7.37 2.76
CA GLN A 236 -4.29 6.51 1.97
C GLN A 236 -5.78 6.78 2.22
N ARG A 237 -6.11 7.40 3.35
CA ARG A 237 -7.48 7.82 3.72
C ARG A 237 -7.67 9.33 3.55
N SER A 238 -6.71 10.13 4.01
CA SER A 238 -6.82 11.60 4.08
C SER A 238 -6.43 12.31 2.78
N HIS A 239 -5.48 11.76 2.02
CA HIS A 239 -4.92 12.34 0.79
C HIS A 239 -4.77 11.30 -0.33
N PRO A 240 -5.84 10.51 -0.64
CA PRO A 240 -5.70 9.35 -1.53
C PRO A 240 -5.36 9.73 -2.98
N VAL A 241 -5.83 10.88 -3.47
CA VAL A 241 -5.56 11.34 -4.84
C VAL A 241 -4.09 11.74 -4.99
N GLU A 242 -3.57 12.52 -4.05
CA GLU A 242 -2.17 12.96 -4.01
C GLU A 242 -1.23 11.76 -3.87
N LEU A 243 -1.61 10.80 -3.03
CA LEU A 243 -0.83 9.57 -2.85
C LEU A 243 -0.83 8.71 -4.12
N ALA A 244 -1.98 8.55 -4.79
CA ALA A 244 -2.05 7.83 -6.06
C ALA A 244 -1.20 8.50 -7.14
N ASN A 245 -1.25 9.84 -7.25
CA ASN A 245 -0.41 10.59 -8.17
C ASN A 245 1.09 10.39 -7.88
N LEU A 246 1.46 10.30 -6.60
CA LEU A 246 2.84 10.06 -6.21
C LEU A 246 3.28 8.64 -6.54
N LEU A 247 2.46 7.62 -6.26
CA LEU A 247 2.74 6.23 -6.61
C LEU A 247 2.96 6.05 -8.12
N GLU A 248 2.06 6.59 -8.96
CA GLU A 248 2.22 6.54 -10.41
C GLU A 248 3.51 7.21 -10.89
N ARG A 249 3.90 8.35 -10.31
CA ARG A 249 5.18 9.00 -10.65
C ARG A 249 6.39 8.13 -10.26
N ILE A 250 6.36 7.50 -9.09
CA ILE A 250 7.44 6.63 -8.63
C ILE A 250 7.63 5.47 -9.62
N VAL A 251 6.54 4.79 -10.00
CA VAL A 251 6.64 3.61 -10.87
C VAL A 251 6.91 3.94 -12.33
N SER A 252 6.54 5.13 -12.82
CA SER A 252 6.81 5.55 -14.20
C SER A 252 8.29 5.92 -14.48
N THR A 253 9.12 6.02 -13.45
CA THR A 253 10.56 6.34 -13.57
C THR A 253 11.45 5.09 -13.60
N HIS A 254 10.85 3.91 -13.53
CA HIS A 254 11.50 2.59 -13.50
C HIS A 254 10.86 1.64 -14.51
#